data_18015f0c499e86e196bd8de957bc2eb4
#
_entry.id   18015f0c499e86e196bd8de957bc2eb4
#
_cell.length_a   1.000
_cell.length_b   1.000
_cell.length_c   1.000
_cell.angle_alpha   90.00
_cell.angle_beta   90.00
_cell.angle_gamma   90.00
#
_symmetry.space_group_name_H-M   'P 1'
#
loop_
_entity.id
_entity.type
_entity.pdbx_description
1 polymer ?
#
loop_
_entity_poly.entity_id
_entity_poly.type
_entity_poly.pdbx_seq_one_letter_code
_entity_poly.pdbx_strand_id
1 'polypeptide(L)'
;LRGILKEYGNHPSFILYCNGNEITGDFSFIEELTATARQLDNRRLYSGSTARTRVKSDQFYITHQTTKGHMAIYEGRPYTNWDKNKELGIGLPIISHESGQRCIYPNFEEIKNFTGPVQARNFEIFRELLDKNHMLDQAHDFFRASGALTAIEYKDVIEAQLRTYLKGGFQLLSLNDFTGQGYAPVGILDPFWNTKGLITPEKWREFCAPTVALLRFDKRALYN
;
A
#
# COMPACT_ATOMS: atom_id res chain seq x y z
N LEU A 1 -9.86 -19.16 12.45
CA LEU A 1 -11.00 -18.79 11.66
C LEU A 1 -12.30 -18.73 12.47
N ARG A 2 -12.83 -19.85 13.00
CA ARG A 2 -14.12 -19.89 13.75
C ARG A 2 -14.15 -18.89 14.91
N GLY A 3 -13.06 -18.76 15.67
CA GLY A 3 -12.94 -17.79 16.76
C GLY A 3 -13.07 -16.33 16.28
N ILE A 4 -12.42 -15.99 15.17
CA ILE A 4 -12.51 -14.65 14.55
C ILE A 4 -13.95 -14.36 14.14
N LEU A 5 -14.60 -15.28 13.44
CA LEU A 5 -15.98 -15.09 12.99
C LEU A 5 -16.97 -14.99 14.15
N LYS A 6 -16.75 -15.77 15.21
CA LYS A 6 -17.57 -15.75 16.42
C LYS A 6 -17.44 -14.43 17.16
N GLU A 7 -16.21 -13.95 17.35
CA GLU A 7 -15.91 -12.75 18.14
C GLU A 7 -16.24 -11.46 17.38
N TYR A 8 -15.79 -11.36 16.12
CA TYR A 8 -15.87 -10.13 15.34
C TYR A 8 -16.95 -10.13 14.24
N GLY A 9 -17.63 -11.27 14.04
CA GLY A 9 -18.57 -11.44 12.93
C GLY A 9 -19.76 -10.47 12.93
N ASN A 10 -20.10 -9.84 14.04
CA ASN A 10 -21.20 -8.87 14.14
C ASN A 10 -20.74 -7.40 13.92
N HIS A 11 -19.45 -7.14 13.70
CA HIS A 11 -18.98 -5.81 13.41
C HIS A 11 -19.33 -5.42 11.95
N PRO A 12 -20.09 -4.36 11.70
CA PRO A 12 -20.50 -3.97 10.34
C PRO A 12 -19.32 -3.62 9.42
N SER A 13 -18.19 -3.16 10.00
CA SER A 13 -16.97 -2.84 9.27
C SER A 13 -16.15 -4.06 8.85
N PHE A 14 -16.47 -5.26 9.36
CA PHE A 14 -15.83 -6.51 8.97
C PHE A 14 -16.46 -7.06 7.69
N ILE A 15 -16.09 -6.51 6.56
CA ILE A 15 -16.70 -6.82 5.24
C ILE A 15 -15.85 -7.77 4.38
N LEU A 16 -14.53 -7.82 4.61
CA LEU A 16 -13.58 -8.62 3.85
C LEU A 16 -12.71 -9.46 4.79
N TYR A 17 -12.39 -10.68 4.37
CA TYR A 17 -11.47 -11.56 5.08
C TYR A 17 -10.47 -12.21 4.11
N CYS A 18 -9.19 -12.16 4.46
CA CYS A 18 -8.13 -12.89 3.77
C CYS A 18 -7.39 -13.76 4.79
N ASN A 19 -7.04 -15.00 4.43
CA ASN A 19 -6.35 -15.91 5.36
C ASN A 19 -4.97 -15.41 5.77
N GLY A 20 -4.28 -14.69 4.89
CA GLY A 20 -2.98 -14.10 5.24
C GLY A 20 -2.29 -13.39 4.09
N ASN A 21 -1.15 -12.78 4.42
CA ASN A 21 -0.34 -12.04 3.47
C ASN A 21 0.68 -12.95 2.80
N GLU A 22 0.71 -12.92 1.47
CA GLU A 22 1.72 -13.61 0.65
C GLU A 22 1.97 -15.07 1.07
N ILE A 23 0.91 -15.80 1.37
CA ILE A 23 1.00 -17.18 1.87
C ILE A 23 1.76 -18.05 0.87
N THR A 24 2.62 -18.89 1.39
CA THR A 24 3.29 -19.99 0.69
C THR A 24 2.94 -21.32 1.35
N GLY A 25 3.05 -22.41 0.60
CA GLY A 25 2.77 -23.76 1.11
C GLY A 25 1.66 -24.49 0.36
N ASP A 26 0.87 -25.27 1.05
CA ASP A 26 -0.20 -26.07 0.44
C ASP A 26 -1.45 -25.23 0.16
N PHE A 27 -1.63 -24.89 -1.09
CA PHE A 27 -2.81 -24.12 -1.54
C PHE A 27 -4.11 -24.93 -1.58
N SER A 28 -4.06 -26.26 -1.52
CA SER A 28 -5.26 -27.09 -1.34
C SER A 28 -5.85 -26.89 0.06
N PHE A 29 -5.01 -26.78 1.07
CA PHE A 29 -5.42 -26.44 2.42
C PHE A 29 -5.97 -25.00 2.52
N ILE A 30 -5.35 -24.04 1.84
CA ILE A 30 -5.85 -22.65 1.79
C ILE A 30 -7.21 -22.58 1.08
N GLU A 31 -7.42 -23.36 0.04
CA GLU A 31 -8.73 -23.50 -0.62
C GLU A 31 -9.79 -24.02 0.35
N GLU A 32 -9.49 -25.09 1.08
CA GLU A 32 -10.40 -25.67 2.08
C GLU A 32 -10.75 -24.67 3.17
N LEU A 33 -9.77 -23.93 3.70
CA LEU A 33 -9.99 -22.87 4.69
C LEU A 33 -10.91 -21.77 4.14
N THR A 34 -10.66 -21.33 2.91
CA THR A 34 -11.44 -20.27 2.27
C THR A 34 -12.87 -20.72 2.00
N ALA A 35 -13.06 -21.91 1.48
CA ALA A 35 -14.36 -22.52 1.26
C ALA A 35 -15.16 -22.69 2.56
N THR A 36 -14.48 -23.17 3.63
CA THR A 36 -15.07 -23.31 4.95
C THR A 36 -15.51 -21.95 5.52
N ALA A 37 -14.68 -20.91 5.36
CA ALA A 37 -15.02 -19.57 5.80
C ALA A 37 -16.32 -19.06 5.17
N ARG A 38 -16.48 -19.23 3.86
CA ARG A 38 -17.69 -18.87 3.12
C ARG A 38 -18.94 -19.62 3.58
N GLN A 39 -18.79 -20.89 3.96
CA GLN A 39 -19.89 -21.71 4.49
C GLN A 39 -20.30 -21.29 5.89
N LEU A 40 -19.34 -20.93 6.73
CA LEU A 40 -19.59 -20.52 8.12
C LEU A 40 -20.26 -19.16 8.23
N ASP A 41 -19.92 -18.23 7.33
CA ASP A 41 -20.46 -16.88 7.34
C ASP A 41 -20.44 -16.29 5.92
N ASN A 42 -21.59 -16.14 5.31
CA ASN A 42 -21.74 -15.63 3.96
C ASN A 42 -22.02 -14.12 3.89
N ARG A 43 -21.94 -13.40 5.00
CA ARG A 43 -22.21 -11.96 5.08
C ARG A 43 -21.06 -11.10 4.55
N ARG A 44 -19.89 -11.69 4.32
CA ARG A 44 -18.68 -11.01 3.84
C ARG A 44 -18.01 -11.76 2.71
N LEU A 45 -17.01 -11.13 2.11
CA LEU A 45 -16.23 -11.74 1.03
C LEU A 45 -14.93 -12.32 1.58
N TYR A 46 -14.46 -13.41 0.95
CA TYR A 46 -13.28 -14.15 1.37
C TYR A 46 -12.26 -14.29 0.25
N SER A 47 -10.97 -14.27 0.62
CA SER A 47 -9.85 -14.56 -0.25
C SER A 47 -8.82 -15.45 0.46
N GLY A 48 -8.14 -16.30 -0.30
CA GLY A 48 -7.16 -17.26 0.23
C GLY A 48 -5.86 -16.60 0.66
N SER A 49 -5.33 -15.71 -0.17
CA SER A 49 -4.05 -15.04 0.10
C SER A 49 -3.95 -13.73 -0.65
N THR A 50 -3.16 -12.80 -0.12
CA THR A 50 -2.73 -11.62 -0.89
C THR A 50 -1.56 -11.98 -1.81
N ALA A 51 -1.48 -11.32 -2.96
CA ALA A 51 -0.33 -11.19 -3.86
C ALA A 51 0.36 -12.46 -4.39
N ARG A 52 -0.03 -13.63 -4.00
CA ARG A 52 0.60 -14.92 -4.42
C ARG A 52 -0.30 -15.68 -5.35
N THR A 53 -0.89 -16.75 -4.89
CA THR A 53 -1.71 -17.66 -5.69
C THR A 53 -3.17 -17.50 -5.34
N ARG A 54 -4.03 -17.49 -6.35
CA ARG A 54 -5.47 -17.52 -6.17
C ARG A 54 -5.93 -18.95 -5.85
N VAL A 55 -6.98 -19.03 -5.06
CA VAL A 55 -7.72 -20.27 -4.84
C VAL A 55 -9.11 -20.20 -5.49
N LYS A 56 -9.73 -21.36 -5.71
CA LYS A 56 -11.02 -21.44 -6.42
C LYS A 56 -12.15 -20.72 -5.67
N SER A 57 -12.08 -20.69 -4.34
CA SER A 57 -13.08 -20.08 -3.47
C SER A 57 -12.93 -18.58 -3.29
N ASP A 58 -11.91 -17.93 -3.91
CA ASP A 58 -11.75 -16.48 -3.86
C ASP A 58 -12.98 -15.74 -4.40
N GLN A 59 -13.43 -14.73 -3.67
CA GLN A 59 -14.50 -13.83 -4.07
C GLN A 59 -13.99 -12.43 -4.45
N PHE A 60 -12.75 -12.14 -4.14
CA PHE A 60 -11.99 -10.97 -4.59
C PHE A 60 -10.51 -11.34 -4.65
N TYR A 61 -9.72 -10.56 -5.37
CA TYR A 61 -8.30 -10.82 -5.54
C TYR A 61 -7.48 -9.60 -5.11
N ILE A 62 -6.50 -9.83 -4.25
CA ILE A 62 -5.58 -8.80 -3.78
C ILE A 62 -4.23 -9.03 -4.46
N THR A 63 -3.72 -8.06 -5.21
CA THR A 63 -2.52 -8.25 -6.03
C THR A 63 -1.67 -6.99 -6.16
N HIS A 64 -0.35 -7.19 -6.23
CA HIS A 64 0.60 -6.14 -6.61
C HIS A 64 0.60 -5.84 -8.12
N GLN A 65 0.08 -6.72 -8.97
CA GLN A 65 0.22 -6.61 -10.43
C GLN A 65 -0.47 -5.37 -11.01
N THR A 66 -1.51 -4.89 -10.36
CA THR A 66 -2.16 -3.63 -10.71
C THR A 66 -1.53 -2.43 -10.02
N THR A 67 -0.55 -2.69 -9.23
CA THR A 67 0.38 -1.75 -8.59
C THR A 67 1.83 -2.04 -8.99
N LYS A 68 2.11 -2.55 -10.16
CA LYS A 68 3.47 -2.42 -10.72
C LYS A 68 3.98 -0.99 -10.64
N GLY A 69 3.17 -0.23 -10.16
CA GLY A 69 3.32 1.05 -9.68
C GLY A 69 3.56 1.22 -8.22
N HIS A 70 4.29 0.39 -7.57
CA HIS A 70 5.18 0.95 -6.57
C HIS A 70 5.97 2.08 -7.25
N MET A 71 6.07 2.00 -8.57
CA MET A 71 6.82 2.85 -9.45
C MET A 71 6.03 3.32 -10.67
N ALA A 72 4.70 3.52 -10.55
CA ALA A 72 3.84 3.88 -11.68
C ALA A 72 4.34 5.09 -12.47
N ILE A 73 4.95 6.04 -11.78
CA ILE A 73 5.57 7.21 -12.41
C ILE A 73 6.81 6.82 -13.23
N TYR A 74 7.62 5.86 -12.76
CA TYR A 74 8.87 5.47 -13.42
C TYR A 74 8.67 4.42 -14.51
N GLU A 75 7.71 3.54 -14.37
CA GLU A 75 7.44 2.51 -15.39
C GLU A 75 6.70 3.04 -16.63
N GLY A 76 6.48 4.35 -16.68
CA GLY A 76 5.92 4.99 -17.86
C GLY A 76 4.55 4.46 -18.23
N ARG A 77 3.64 4.32 -17.26
CA ARG A 77 2.25 3.94 -17.54
C ARG A 77 1.68 4.86 -18.62
N PRO A 78 1.35 4.32 -19.81
CA PRO A 78 0.91 5.16 -20.94
C PRO A 78 -0.54 5.64 -20.82
N TYR A 79 -1.25 5.18 -19.79
CA TYR A 79 -2.66 5.47 -19.55
C TYR A 79 -2.89 6.03 -18.16
N THR A 80 -3.97 6.76 -17.97
CA THR A 80 -4.36 7.30 -16.66
C THR A 80 -5.01 6.25 -15.74
N ASN A 81 -5.07 4.98 -16.17
CA ASN A 81 -5.72 3.86 -15.50
C ASN A 81 -4.99 2.53 -15.80
N TRP A 82 -5.49 1.45 -15.25
CA TRP A 82 -4.94 0.10 -15.39
C TRP A 82 -5.81 -0.84 -16.22
N ASP A 83 -6.82 -0.35 -16.93
CA ASP A 83 -7.82 -1.18 -17.63
C ASP A 83 -7.25 -2.22 -18.60
N LYS A 84 -6.07 -1.96 -19.16
CA LYS A 84 -5.38 -2.90 -20.06
C LYS A 84 -4.53 -3.95 -19.33
N ASN A 85 -4.55 -3.95 -18.00
CA ASN A 85 -3.87 -4.99 -17.24
C ASN A 85 -4.64 -6.31 -17.37
N LYS A 86 -3.92 -7.37 -17.78
CA LYS A 86 -4.50 -8.72 -18.01
C LYS A 86 -5.13 -9.32 -16.75
N GLU A 87 -4.68 -8.93 -15.56
CA GLU A 87 -5.22 -9.42 -14.30
C GLU A 87 -6.66 -8.94 -14.04
N LEU A 88 -7.11 -7.87 -14.67
CA LEU A 88 -8.49 -7.42 -14.57
C LEU A 88 -9.48 -8.36 -15.27
N GLY A 89 -9.00 -9.24 -16.15
CA GLY A 89 -9.82 -10.24 -16.88
C GLY A 89 -10.20 -11.48 -16.08
N ILE A 90 -9.91 -11.55 -14.78
CA ILE A 90 -10.15 -12.76 -13.97
C ILE A 90 -11.58 -12.94 -13.48
N GLY A 91 -12.47 -11.98 -13.73
CA GLY A 91 -13.88 -12.05 -13.31
C GLY A 91 -14.14 -11.82 -11.83
N LEU A 92 -13.16 -11.33 -11.08
CA LEU A 92 -13.26 -10.98 -9.67
C LEU A 92 -12.93 -9.50 -9.44
N PRO A 93 -13.54 -8.85 -8.43
CA PRO A 93 -13.07 -7.55 -7.98
C PRO A 93 -11.61 -7.60 -7.56
N ILE A 94 -10.83 -6.60 -7.95
CA ILE A 94 -9.40 -6.52 -7.64
C ILE A 94 -9.12 -5.41 -6.65
N ILE A 95 -8.36 -5.72 -5.62
CA ILE A 95 -7.83 -4.77 -4.66
C ILE A 95 -6.32 -4.65 -4.90
N SER A 96 -5.83 -3.43 -5.03
CA SER A 96 -4.40 -3.19 -5.12
C SER A 96 -3.74 -3.42 -3.77
N HIS A 97 -2.67 -4.21 -3.77
CA HIS A 97 -1.93 -4.57 -2.56
C HIS A 97 -0.72 -3.66 -2.38
N GLU A 98 -0.47 -3.29 -1.13
CA GLU A 98 0.72 -2.56 -0.70
C GLU A 98 1.04 -1.30 -1.55
N SER A 99 0.03 -0.50 -1.82
CA SER A 99 0.20 0.76 -2.54
C SER A 99 1.08 1.74 -1.74
N GLY A 100 1.97 2.45 -2.42
CA GLY A 100 2.80 3.49 -1.81
C GLY A 100 4.09 3.00 -1.15
N GLN A 101 4.69 1.92 -1.62
CA GLN A 101 6.01 1.42 -1.16
C GLN A 101 7.16 2.33 -1.60
N ARG A 102 7.13 3.60 -1.20
CA ARG A 102 8.20 4.56 -1.47
C ARG A 102 8.91 4.94 -0.20
N CYS A 103 10.19 4.57 -0.10
CA CYS A 103 11.02 5.02 0.99
C CYS A 103 11.31 6.52 0.84
N ILE A 104 10.96 7.27 1.87
CA ILE A 104 11.33 8.67 2.03
C ILE A 104 12.75 8.71 2.60
N TYR A 105 13.54 9.70 2.21
CA TYR A 105 14.86 9.87 2.80
C TYR A 105 14.76 10.03 4.32
N PRO A 106 15.64 9.41 5.13
CA PRO A 106 15.53 9.43 6.57
C PRO A 106 15.51 10.83 7.18
N ASN A 107 14.58 11.08 8.10
CA ASN A 107 14.62 12.22 9.00
C ASN A 107 15.44 11.85 10.23
N PHE A 108 16.69 12.31 10.33
CA PHE A 108 17.58 11.94 11.41
C PHE A 108 17.14 12.42 12.80
N GLU A 109 16.23 13.39 12.87
CA GLU A 109 15.63 13.83 14.14
C GLU A 109 14.77 12.73 14.79
N GLU A 110 14.32 11.75 14.02
CA GLU A 110 13.55 10.62 14.55
C GLU A 110 14.41 9.63 15.36
N ILE A 111 15.73 9.59 15.13
CA ILE A 111 16.65 8.65 15.81
C ILE A 111 16.50 8.73 17.33
N LYS A 112 16.37 9.94 17.87
CA LYS A 112 16.22 10.17 19.32
C LYS A 112 14.97 9.54 19.94
N ASN A 113 13.96 9.21 19.13
CA ASN A 113 12.71 8.61 19.60
C ASN A 113 12.84 7.09 19.82
N PHE A 114 13.90 6.48 19.30
CA PHE A 114 14.17 5.05 19.45
C PHE A 114 14.89 4.79 20.78
N THR A 115 14.15 4.79 21.87
CA THR A 115 14.68 4.63 23.25
C THR A 115 14.64 3.18 23.77
N GLY A 116 14.09 2.25 22.99
CA GLY A 116 13.94 0.83 23.32
C GLY A 116 15.03 -0.05 22.68
N PRO A 117 14.79 -1.37 22.63
CA PRO A 117 15.74 -2.32 22.04
C PRO A 117 15.84 -2.19 20.50
N VAL A 118 14.82 -1.67 19.84
CA VAL A 118 14.84 -1.41 18.39
C VAL A 118 15.52 -0.07 18.15
N GLN A 119 16.52 -0.07 17.27
CA GLN A 119 17.28 1.12 16.90
C GLN A 119 17.05 1.46 15.42
N ALA A 120 17.12 2.74 15.09
CA ALA A 120 17.05 3.21 13.71
C ALA A 120 18.41 3.07 12.99
N ARG A 121 18.97 1.86 12.95
CA ARG A 121 20.34 1.62 12.47
C ARG A 121 20.56 2.05 11.02
N ASN A 122 19.59 1.86 10.17
CA ASN A 122 19.65 2.36 8.79
C ASN A 122 19.75 3.91 8.74
N PHE A 123 19.02 4.62 9.59
CA PHE A 123 19.11 6.10 9.68
C PHE A 123 20.49 6.56 10.15
N GLU A 124 21.05 5.86 11.13
CA GLU A 124 22.41 6.14 11.60
C GLU A 124 23.43 5.94 10.49
N ILE A 125 23.32 4.85 9.71
CA ILE A 125 24.19 4.57 8.57
C ILE A 125 24.06 5.66 7.49
N PHE A 126 22.84 6.08 7.16
CA PHE A 126 22.64 7.17 6.20
C PHE A 126 23.23 8.49 6.70
N ARG A 127 23.09 8.79 7.99
CA ARG A 127 23.70 9.98 8.60
C ARG A 127 25.23 9.93 8.52
N GLU A 128 25.84 8.79 8.88
CA GLU A 128 27.29 8.57 8.79
C GLU A 128 27.80 8.72 7.34
N LEU A 129 27.04 8.23 6.36
CA LEU A 129 27.37 8.37 4.94
C LEU A 129 27.30 9.81 4.47
N LEU A 130 26.29 10.58 4.87
CA LEU A 130 26.20 12.00 4.52
C LEU A 130 27.33 12.81 5.15
N ASP A 131 27.63 12.55 6.43
CA ASP A 131 28.73 13.22 7.11
C ASP A 131 30.06 12.97 6.41
N LYS A 132 30.34 11.69 6.07
CA LYS A 132 31.53 11.30 5.31
C LYS A 132 31.65 12.00 3.95
N ASN A 133 30.53 12.32 3.32
CA ASN A 133 30.48 13.00 2.02
C ASN A 133 30.32 14.53 2.14
N HIS A 134 30.41 15.08 3.35
CA HIS A 134 30.25 16.52 3.61
C HIS A 134 28.90 17.11 3.13
N MET A 135 27.81 16.30 3.28
CA MET A 135 26.47 16.64 2.83
C MET A 135 25.43 16.62 3.96
N LEU A 136 25.87 16.56 5.21
CA LEU A 136 24.94 16.39 6.35
C LEU A 136 23.98 17.57 6.51
N ASP A 137 24.39 18.76 6.13
CA ASP A 137 23.58 19.99 6.10
C ASP A 137 22.42 19.92 5.10
N GLN A 138 22.49 19.03 4.10
CA GLN A 138 21.45 18.84 3.08
C GLN A 138 20.42 17.75 3.46
N ALA A 139 20.61 17.08 4.60
CA ALA A 139 19.76 15.94 5.00
C ALA A 139 18.27 16.29 5.02
N HIS A 140 17.92 17.46 5.54
CA HIS A 140 16.55 17.93 5.62
C HIS A 140 15.95 18.20 4.23
N ASP A 141 16.74 18.69 3.28
CA ASP A 141 16.29 18.92 1.91
C ASP A 141 16.01 17.59 1.19
N PHE A 142 16.86 16.58 1.39
CA PHE A 142 16.62 15.24 0.86
C PHE A 142 15.36 14.62 1.44
N PHE A 143 15.12 14.76 2.74
CA PHE A 143 13.88 14.31 3.38
C PHE A 143 12.66 14.99 2.77
N ARG A 144 12.66 16.31 2.66
CA ARG A 144 11.55 17.07 2.11
C ARG A 144 11.29 16.80 0.63
N ALA A 145 12.35 16.72 -0.18
CA ALA A 145 12.24 16.48 -1.61
C ALA A 145 11.68 15.08 -1.89
N SER A 146 12.21 14.04 -1.23
CA SER A 146 11.71 12.67 -1.37
C SER A 146 10.28 12.52 -0.85
N GLY A 147 9.95 13.18 0.26
CA GLY A 147 8.60 13.19 0.80
C GLY A 147 7.57 13.89 -0.10
N ALA A 148 7.94 15.02 -0.70
CA ALA A 148 7.10 15.70 -1.67
C ALA A 148 6.84 14.83 -2.92
N LEU A 149 7.87 14.13 -3.41
CA LEU A 149 7.73 13.17 -4.50
C LEU A 149 6.78 12.03 -4.10
N THR A 150 6.94 11.46 -2.92
CA THR A 150 6.06 10.39 -2.42
C THR A 150 4.60 10.83 -2.34
N ALA A 151 4.32 12.06 -1.91
CA ALA A 151 2.96 12.61 -1.90
C ALA A 151 2.33 12.69 -3.30
N ILE A 152 3.11 13.08 -4.31
CA ILE A 152 2.69 13.09 -5.72
C ILE A 152 2.43 11.66 -6.21
N GLU A 153 3.28 10.72 -5.84
CA GLU A 153 3.14 9.31 -6.22
C GLU A 153 1.92 8.65 -5.58
N TYR A 154 1.61 8.92 -4.33
CA TYR A 154 0.35 8.48 -3.71
C TYR A 154 -0.86 8.96 -4.50
N LYS A 155 -0.89 10.25 -4.84
CA LYS A 155 -1.98 10.82 -5.65
C LYS A 155 -2.09 10.11 -7.00
N ASP A 156 -0.99 9.96 -7.73
CA ASP A 156 -1.00 9.32 -9.06
C ASP A 156 -1.49 7.88 -8.99
N VAL A 157 -0.99 7.10 -8.06
CA VAL A 157 -1.35 5.67 -7.92
C VAL A 157 -2.80 5.50 -7.48
N ILE A 158 -3.25 6.23 -6.46
CA ILE A 158 -4.62 6.13 -5.94
C ILE A 158 -5.63 6.58 -7.00
N GLU A 159 -5.41 7.73 -7.63
CA GLU A 159 -6.30 8.21 -8.70
C GLU A 159 -6.34 7.27 -9.90
N ALA A 160 -5.21 6.66 -10.27
CA ALA A 160 -5.18 5.68 -11.34
C ALA A 160 -6.02 4.43 -11.00
N GLN A 161 -5.98 4.00 -9.75
CA GLN A 161 -6.80 2.89 -9.26
C GLN A 161 -8.29 3.26 -9.28
N LEU A 162 -8.64 4.45 -8.82
CA LEU A 162 -10.01 4.96 -8.84
C LEU A 162 -10.55 5.12 -10.27
N ARG A 163 -9.69 5.41 -11.24
CA ARG A 163 -10.05 5.49 -12.68
C ARG A 163 -10.15 4.13 -13.37
N THR A 164 -9.73 3.07 -12.71
CA THR A 164 -9.66 1.73 -13.31
C THR A 164 -10.97 0.98 -13.10
N TYR A 165 -11.55 0.48 -14.21
CA TYR A 165 -12.73 -0.35 -14.16
C TYR A 165 -12.44 -1.69 -13.46
N LEU A 166 -13.42 -2.24 -12.73
CA LEU A 166 -13.31 -3.48 -11.95
C LEU A 166 -12.31 -3.44 -10.77
N LYS A 167 -11.81 -2.27 -10.40
CA LYS A 167 -11.07 -2.11 -9.15
C LYS A 167 -12.04 -2.01 -7.98
N GLY A 168 -11.86 -2.91 -7.01
CA GLY A 168 -12.61 -2.91 -5.75
C GLY A 168 -12.05 -1.97 -4.69
N GLY A 169 -10.79 -1.53 -4.85
CA GLY A 169 -10.13 -0.66 -3.90
C GLY A 169 -8.60 -0.80 -3.90
N PHE A 170 -7.98 -0.27 -2.86
CA PHE A 170 -6.55 -0.37 -2.62
C PHE A 170 -6.25 -0.51 -1.12
N GLN A 171 -5.08 -1.02 -0.82
CA GLN A 171 -4.49 -1.07 0.51
C GLN A 171 -3.17 -0.32 0.47
N LEU A 172 -2.92 0.57 1.41
CA LEU A 172 -1.58 1.12 1.61
C LEU A 172 -0.67 0.03 2.18
N LEU A 173 0.62 0.08 1.86
CA LEU A 173 1.60 -0.80 2.50
C LEU A 173 1.53 -0.59 4.01
N SER A 174 1.64 0.68 4.43
CA SER A 174 1.44 1.05 5.82
C SER A 174 1.01 2.53 5.92
N LEU A 175 0.22 2.86 6.94
CA LEU A 175 -0.07 4.23 7.30
C LEU A 175 1.13 4.88 8.00
N ASN A 176 1.82 4.12 8.84
CA ASN A 176 3.05 4.50 9.53
C ASN A 176 4.24 3.70 8.99
N ASP A 177 5.43 4.17 9.28
CA ASP A 177 6.66 3.47 8.94
C ASP A 177 6.73 2.08 9.55
N PHE A 178 7.33 1.16 8.82
CA PHE A 178 7.44 -0.23 9.23
C PHE A 178 8.84 -0.50 9.81
N THR A 179 8.88 -0.88 11.09
CA THR A 179 10.13 -1.16 11.81
C THR A 179 10.62 -2.59 11.65
N GLY A 180 9.81 -3.50 11.10
CA GLY A 180 10.09 -4.93 11.04
C GLY A 180 11.10 -5.35 9.96
N GLN A 181 11.42 -4.49 8.99
CA GLN A 181 12.41 -4.75 7.94
C GLN A 181 13.57 -3.75 8.01
N GLY A 182 14.16 -3.60 9.18
CA GLY A 182 15.25 -2.66 9.40
C GLY A 182 14.83 -1.20 9.32
N TYR A 183 13.59 -0.91 9.67
CA TYR A 183 12.95 0.40 9.57
C TYR A 183 12.79 0.91 8.13
N ALA A 184 11.67 0.59 7.52
CA ALA A 184 11.30 1.07 6.20
C ALA A 184 10.46 2.35 6.29
N PRO A 185 11.00 3.54 5.90
CA PRO A 185 10.31 4.83 6.00
C PRO A 185 9.33 5.04 4.85
N VAL A 186 8.33 4.17 4.72
CA VAL A 186 7.33 4.14 3.64
C VAL A 186 6.00 4.76 4.04
N GLY A 187 5.78 5.03 5.33
CA GLY A 187 4.53 5.56 5.87
C GLY A 187 4.37 7.06 5.68
N ILE A 188 3.14 7.53 5.79
CA ILE A 188 2.78 8.96 5.89
C ILE A 188 3.13 9.49 7.29
N LEU A 189 3.04 8.59 8.29
CA LEU A 189 3.40 8.82 9.67
C LEU A 189 4.74 8.13 9.99
N ASP A 190 5.42 8.61 11.01
CA ASP A 190 6.60 7.94 11.57
C ASP A 190 6.20 6.67 12.36
N PRO A 191 7.14 5.84 12.87
CA PRO A 191 6.82 4.63 13.61
C PRO A 191 6.10 4.90 14.94
N PHE A 192 6.13 6.12 15.42
CA PHE A 192 5.52 6.57 16.67
C PHE A 192 4.18 7.26 16.44
N TRP A 193 3.65 7.21 15.22
CA TRP A 193 2.37 7.80 14.80
C TRP A 193 2.38 9.33 14.73
N ASN A 194 3.55 9.96 14.72
CA ASN A 194 3.65 11.40 14.49
C ASN A 194 3.60 11.71 12.99
N THR A 195 3.06 12.86 12.65
CA THR A 195 3.09 13.33 11.27
C THR A 195 4.51 13.68 10.83
N LYS A 196 4.87 13.27 9.63
CA LYS A 196 6.13 13.69 8.99
C LYS A 196 6.03 15.07 8.34
N GLY A 197 4.84 15.71 8.33
CA GLY A 197 4.63 17.02 7.72
C GLY A 197 4.74 17.06 6.18
N LEU A 198 4.65 15.90 5.52
CA LEU A 198 4.85 15.78 4.06
C LEU A 198 3.58 15.98 3.26
N ILE A 199 2.44 15.67 3.86
CA ILE A 199 1.11 15.86 3.27
C ILE A 199 0.10 16.19 4.36
N THR A 200 -0.76 17.15 4.11
CA THR A 200 -1.83 17.49 5.06
C THR A 200 -3.07 16.63 4.83
N PRO A 201 -3.95 16.46 5.84
CA PRO A 201 -5.22 15.76 5.67
C PRO A 201 -6.10 16.35 4.56
N GLU A 202 -6.06 17.67 4.35
CA GLU A 202 -6.79 18.35 3.28
C GLU A 202 -6.28 17.91 1.91
N LYS A 203 -4.96 17.90 1.72
CA LYS A 203 -4.32 17.44 0.48
C LYS A 203 -4.55 15.96 0.22
N TRP A 204 -4.54 15.13 1.26
CA TRP A 204 -4.87 13.72 1.13
C TRP A 204 -6.31 13.52 0.66
N ARG A 205 -7.26 14.28 1.18
CA ARG A 205 -8.68 14.21 0.77
C ARG A 205 -8.95 14.67 -0.66
N GLU A 206 -8.04 15.40 -1.31
CA GLU A 206 -8.20 15.73 -2.73
C GLU A 206 -8.25 14.51 -3.65
N PHE A 207 -7.61 13.40 -3.26
CA PHE A 207 -7.56 12.17 -4.06
C PHE A 207 -8.00 10.91 -3.29
N CYS A 208 -8.25 11.00 -2.00
CA CYS A 208 -8.69 9.89 -1.16
C CYS A 208 -9.84 10.34 -0.24
N ALA A 209 -11.01 10.49 -0.81
CA ALA A 209 -12.24 10.89 -0.14
C ALA A 209 -13.43 10.10 -0.71
N PRO A 210 -14.62 10.12 -0.07
CA PRO A 210 -15.82 9.46 -0.60
C PRO A 210 -16.21 9.93 -2.00
N THR A 211 -15.88 11.16 -2.36
CA THR A 211 -16.07 11.72 -3.71
C THR A 211 -14.78 12.41 -4.16
N VAL A 212 -14.26 11.99 -5.30
CA VAL A 212 -13.03 12.51 -5.90
C VAL A 212 -13.28 12.87 -7.36
N ALA A 213 -12.89 14.09 -7.78
CA ALA A 213 -12.95 14.50 -9.18
C ALA A 213 -11.78 13.86 -9.96
N LEU A 214 -12.10 13.09 -11.00
CA LEU A 214 -11.11 12.36 -11.78
C LEU A 214 -11.22 12.71 -13.26
N LEU A 215 -10.07 12.93 -13.91
CA LEU A 215 -9.96 12.98 -15.35
C LEU A 215 -9.38 11.66 -15.87
N ARG A 216 -10.02 11.09 -16.88
CA ARG A 216 -9.58 9.84 -17.52
C ARG A 216 -9.25 10.07 -18.98
N PHE A 217 -8.07 9.65 -19.39
CA PHE A 217 -7.58 9.72 -20.76
C PHE A 217 -7.07 8.38 -21.24
N ASP A 218 -7.22 8.10 -22.54
CA ASP A 218 -6.70 6.88 -23.14
C ASP A 218 -5.17 6.87 -23.24
N LYS A 219 -4.56 8.03 -23.23
CA LYS A 219 -3.11 8.23 -23.20
C LYS A 219 -2.75 9.21 -22.12
N ARG A 220 -1.62 8.97 -21.46
CA ARG A 220 -1.12 9.85 -20.39
C ARG A 220 -0.53 11.14 -20.91
N ALA A 221 0.08 11.09 -22.07
CA ALA A 221 0.67 12.24 -22.68
C ALA A 221 -0.25 12.85 -23.74
N LEU A 222 -0.42 14.11 -23.64
CA LEU A 222 -1.28 14.79 -24.54
C LEU A 222 -0.55 15.97 -25.02
N TYR A 223 0.00 16.16 -26.08
CA TYR A 223 0.13 17.41 -26.33
C TYR A 223 0.98 18.06 -27.10
N ASN A 224 0.47 19.06 -27.47
CA ASN A 224 1.27 20.23 -27.92
C ASN A 224 0.83 21.46 -27.18
#